data_e6e204972f2f077290bd40456fd85374
#
_entry.id   e6e204972f2f077290bd40456fd85374
#
_cell.length_a   1.000
_cell.length_b   1.000
_cell.length_c   1.000
_cell.angle_alpha   90.00
_cell.angle_beta   90.00
_cell.angle_gamma   90.00
#
_symmetry.space_group_name_H-M   'P 1'
#
loop_
_entity.id
_entity.type
_entity.pdbx_description
1 polymer ?
#
loop_
_entity_poly.entity_id
_entity_poly.type
_entity_poly.pdbx_seq_one_letter_code
_entity_poly.pdbx_strand_id
1 'polypeptide(L)'
;LIAGHDKEIMLMKQVKNGKVASRQQENREQGFRHYMSEHFPKVKITELDIPAEESNLGYGKKLESFFSTHPNIRNCITLGSKAYIVGEFLLKTNRRNIQIMGYDMVEKNAQCLRKGSVSFLIAQHAYMQGYNCVDSLFKAIVLNKKVDPTNYMPIELLTKENVDFYRRTQL
;
A
#
# COMPACT_ATOMS: atom_id res chain seq x y z
N LEU A 1 -6.48 6.79 -12.04
CA LEU A 1 -5.74 5.53 -11.92
C LEU A 1 -6.37 4.40 -12.70
N ILE A 2 -7.68 4.20 -12.60
CA ILE A 2 -8.39 3.19 -13.39
C ILE A 2 -8.97 3.90 -14.61
N ALA A 3 -8.32 3.72 -15.77
CA ALA A 3 -8.88 4.20 -17.02
C ALA A 3 -10.12 3.38 -17.34
N GLY A 4 -11.17 4.00 -17.91
CA GLY A 4 -12.44 3.34 -18.22
C GLY A 4 -12.36 2.13 -19.17
N HIS A 5 -11.14 1.78 -19.61
CA HIS A 5 -10.84 0.62 -20.46
C HIS A 5 -10.26 -0.58 -19.69
N ASP A 6 -9.92 -0.43 -18.41
CA ASP A 6 -9.37 -1.52 -17.61
C ASP A 6 -10.48 -2.51 -17.26
N LYS A 7 -10.27 -3.77 -17.65
CA LYS A 7 -11.23 -4.86 -17.40
C LYS A 7 -10.90 -5.65 -16.14
N GLU A 8 -9.66 -5.56 -15.67
CA GLU A 8 -9.14 -6.36 -14.57
C GLU A 8 -8.08 -5.59 -13.78
N ILE A 9 -8.10 -5.71 -12.46
CA ILE A 9 -7.15 -5.10 -11.53
C ILE A 9 -6.61 -6.16 -10.57
N MET A 10 -5.31 -6.11 -10.27
CA MET A 10 -4.69 -6.95 -9.26
C MET A 10 -4.88 -6.36 -7.86
N LEU A 11 -5.36 -7.16 -6.94
CA LEU A 11 -5.40 -6.86 -5.51
C LEU A 11 -4.42 -7.79 -4.79
N MET A 12 -3.27 -7.24 -4.35
CA MET A 12 -2.28 -8.00 -3.60
C MET A 12 -2.54 -7.89 -2.10
N LYS A 13 -2.64 -9.03 -1.44
CA LYS A 13 -2.85 -9.15 0.01
C LYS A 13 -1.70 -9.92 0.66
N GLN A 14 -1.35 -9.53 1.88
CA GLN A 14 -0.49 -10.33 2.72
C GLN A 14 -1.35 -11.26 3.59
N VAL A 15 -1.06 -12.55 3.52
CA VAL A 15 -1.79 -13.57 4.27
C VAL A 15 -0.88 -14.32 5.24
N LYS A 16 -1.44 -14.63 6.41
CA LYS A 16 -0.84 -15.51 7.41
C LYS A 16 -1.85 -16.60 7.76
N ASN A 17 -1.48 -17.86 7.57
CA ASN A 17 -2.38 -19.00 7.76
C ASN A 17 -3.71 -18.87 6.98
N GLY A 18 -3.64 -18.40 5.72
CA GLY A 18 -4.80 -18.24 4.84
C GLY A 18 -5.75 -17.08 5.19
N LYS A 19 -5.40 -16.25 6.17
CA LYS A 19 -6.17 -15.05 6.55
C LYS A 19 -5.36 -13.79 6.27
N VAL A 20 -6.05 -12.68 6.02
CA VAL A 20 -5.41 -11.37 5.88
C VAL A 20 -4.61 -11.05 7.14
N ALA A 21 -3.40 -10.55 6.97
CA ALA A 21 -2.41 -10.44 8.05
C ALA A 21 -2.76 -9.39 9.13
N SER A 22 -3.71 -8.47 8.87
CA SER A 22 -4.10 -7.46 9.86
C SER A 22 -5.49 -6.89 9.60
N ARG A 23 -6.17 -6.48 10.66
CA ARG A 23 -7.47 -5.78 10.59
C ARG A 23 -7.41 -4.51 9.74
N GLN A 24 -6.27 -3.82 9.73
CA GLN A 24 -6.08 -2.64 8.91
C GLN A 24 -6.16 -2.97 7.41
N GLN A 25 -5.56 -4.09 6.98
CA GLN A 25 -5.69 -4.56 5.59
C GLN A 25 -7.13 -4.99 5.27
N GLU A 26 -7.82 -5.64 6.20
CA GLU A 26 -9.24 -6.01 6.02
C GLU A 26 -10.11 -4.77 5.78
N ASN A 27 -9.96 -3.74 6.61
CA ASN A 27 -10.70 -2.48 6.45
C ASN A 27 -10.39 -1.79 5.11
N ARG A 28 -9.11 -1.79 4.68
CA ARG A 28 -8.70 -1.24 3.38
C ARG A 28 -9.31 -2.03 2.22
N GLU A 29 -9.33 -3.35 2.34
CA GLU A 29 -9.95 -4.24 1.34
C GLU A 29 -11.46 -3.97 1.23
N GLN A 30 -12.15 -3.89 2.36
CA GLN A 30 -13.59 -3.60 2.37
C GLN A 30 -13.90 -2.26 1.69
N GLY A 31 -13.17 -1.19 2.06
CA GLY A 31 -13.34 0.12 1.44
C GLY A 31 -13.04 0.11 -0.07
N PHE A 32 -11.96 -0.57 -0.48
CA PHE A 32 -11.63 -0.73 -1.89
C PHE A 32 -12.73 -1.47 -2.67
N ARG A 33 -13.21 -2.60 -2.16
CA ARG A 33 -14.26 -3.38 -2.83
C ARG A 33 -15.59 -2.62 -2.89
N HIS A 34 -15.93 -1.93 -1.82
CA HIS A 34 -17.14 -1.09 -1.80
C HIS A 34 -17.07 -0.02 -2.89
N TYR A 35 -15.99 0.75 -2.95
CA TYR A 35 -15.77 1.76 -3.98
C TYR A 35 -15.82 1.17 -5.40
N MET A 36 -15.16 0.03 -5.61
CA MET A 36 -15.16 -0.65 -6.92
C MET A 36 -16.56 -1.11 -7.33
N SER A 37 -17.34 -1.64 -6.40
CA SER A 37 -18.71 -2.10 -6.69
C SER A 37 -19.65 -0.95 -7.08
N GLU A 38 -19.45 0.23 -6.51
CA GLU A 38 -20.26 1.42 -6.81
C GLU A 38 -19.86 2.10 -8.12
N HIS A 39 -18.54 2.28 -8.34
CA HIS A 39 -18.06 3.11 -9.43
C HIS A 39 -17.54 2.32 -10.65
N PHE A 40 -17.09 1.09 -10.43
CA PHE A 40 -16.48 0.24 -11.47
C PHE A 40 -17.00 -1.22 -11.43
N PRO A 41 -18.33 -1.46 -11.43
CA PRO A 41 -18.90 -2.80 -11.20
C PRO A 41 -18.51 -3.84 -12.25
N LYS A 42 -18.03 -3.40 -13.43
CA LYS A 42 -17.60 -4.27 -14.52
C LYS A 42 -16.12 -4.66 -14.47
N VAL A 43 -15.35 -4.05 -13.58
CA VAL A 43 -13.91 -4.34 -13.44
C VAL A 43 -13.74 -5.55 -12.54
N LYS A 44 -13.09 -6.57 -13.05
CA LYS A 44 -12.76 -7.79 -12.29
C LYS A 44 -11.63 -7.51 -11.32
N ILE A 45 -11.80 -7.90 -10.07
CA ILE A 45 -10.73 -7.88 -9.06
C ILE A 45 -10.11 -9.26 -9.01
N THR A 46 -8.83 -9.37 -9.38
CA THR A 46 -8.07 -10.62 -9.31
C THR A 46 -7.09 -10.56 -8.17
N GLU A 47 -7.21 -11.48 -7.23
CA GLU A 47 -6.45 -11.50 -6.01
C GLU A 47 -5.10 -12.20 -6.20
N LEU A 48 -4.07 -11.66 -5.54
CA LEU A 48 -2.77 -12.30 -5.37
C LEU A 48 -2.40 -12.34 -3.88
N ASP A 49 -2.51 -13.52 -3.30
CA ASP A 49 -2.15 -13.75 -1.91
C ASP A 49 -0.65 -14.04 -1.77
N ILE A 50 0.01 -13.20 -0.98
CA ILE A 50 1.44 -13.30 -0.68
C ILE A 50 1.59 -13.70 0.79
N PRO A 51 2.22 -14.84 1.12
CA PRO A 51 2.52 -15.19 2.49
C PRO A 51 3.36 -14.12 3.18
N ALA A 52 2.98 -13.75 4.41
CA ALA A 52 3.66 -12.67 5.15
C ALA A 52 5.15 -12.99 5.43
N GLU A 53 5.49 -14.27 5.53
CA GLU A 53 6.81 -14.79 5.93
C GLU A 53 7.64 -15.36 4.77
N GLU A 54 7.17 -15.21 3.51
CA GLU A 54 7.87 -15.77 2.35
C GLU A 54 9.12 -14.96 1.99
N SER A 55 10.12 -15.65 1.44
CA SER A 55 11.35 -15.05 0.95
C SER A 55 11.14 -14.30 -0.39
N ASN A 56 12.03 -13.36 -0.72
CA ASN A 56 11.97 -12.60 -1.97
C ASN A 56 12.00 -13.48 -3.23
N LEU A 57 12.60 -14.68 -3.18
CA LEU A 57 12.65 -15.63 -4.30
C LEU A 57 11.28 -16.25 -4.58
N GLY A 58 10.49 -16.56 -3.54
CA GLY A 58 9.14 -17.10 -3.69
C GLY A 58 8.18 -16.09 -4.31
N TYR A 59 8.29 -14.82 -3.93
CA TYR A 59 7.47 -13.75 -4.50
C TYR A 59 7.68 -13.58 -6.02
N GLY A 60 8.93 -13.66 -6.47
CA GLY A 60 9.26 -13.53 -7.90
C GLY A 60 8.56 -14.58 -8.76
N LYS A 61 8.58 -15.84 -8.36
CA LYS A 61 7.91 -16.93 -9.09
C LYS A 61 6.39 -16.76 -9.12
N LYS A 62 5.78 -16.35 -7.99
CA LYS A 62 4.34 -16.10 -7.92
C LYS A 62 3.90 -14.95 -8.83
N LEU A 63 4.65 -13.85 -8.83
CA LEU A 63 4.38 -12.70 -9.68
C LEU A 63 4.56 -13.05 -11.16
N GLU A 64 5.61 -13.82 -11.53
CA GLU A 64 5.80 -14.27 -12.90
C GLU A 64 4.64 -15.14 -13.37
N SER A 65 4.23 -16.12 -12.58
CA SER A 65 3.07 -16.95 -12.87
C SER A 65 1.79 -16.13 -13.01
N PHE A 66 1.58 -15.19 -12.08
CA PHE A 66 0.41 -14.31 -12.07
C PHE A 66 0.33 -13.45 -13.34
N PHE A 67 1.37 -12.72 -13.68
CA PHE A 67 1.39 -11.86 -14.86
C PHE A 67 1.40 -12.62 -16.17
N SER A 68 1.86 -13.87 -16.18
CA SER A 68 1.75 -14.75 -17.37
C SER A 68 0.31 -15.19 -17.64
N THR A 69 -0.46 -15.42 -16.58
CA THR A 69 -1.89 -15.79 -16.70
C THR A 69 -2.82 -14.59 -16.85
N HIS A 70 -2.36 -13.38 -16.46
CA HIS A 70 -3.14 -12.13 -16.52
C HIS A 70 -2.37 -11.02 -17.28
N PRO A 71 -2.10 -11.19 -18.58
CA PRO A 71 -1.22 -10.28 -19.34
C PRO A 71 -1.83 -8.89 -19.55
N ASN A 72 -3.13 -8.73 -19.35
CA ASN A 72 -3.85 -7.47 -19.56
C ASN A 72 -3.97 -6.59 -18.31
N ILE A 73 -3.51 -7.06 -17.15
CA ILE A 73 -3.53 -6.24 -15.94
C ILE A 73 -2.57 -5.06 -16.10
N ARG A 74 -3.09 -3.86 -15.83
CA ARG A 74 -2.34 -2.59 -15.87
C ARG A 74 -2.34 -1.86 -14.54
N ASN A 75 -3.20 -2.28 -13.61
CA ASN A 75 -3.34 -1.65 -12.29
C ASN A 75 -3.20 -2.70 -11.19
N CYS A 76 -2.38 -2.36 -10.20
CA CYS A 76 -2.12 -3.19 -9.02
C CYS A 76 -2.33 -2.37 -7.76
N ILE A 77 -3.09 -2.91 -6.83
CA ILE A 77 -3.29 -2.33 -5.51
C ILE A 77 -2.74 -3.29 -4.47
N THR A 78 -1.92 -2.77 -3.56
CA THR A 78 -1.39 -3.53 -2.44
C THR A 78 -1.95 -2.98 -1.14
N LEU A 79 -2.51 -3.81 -0.29
CA LEU A 79 -3.19 -3.36 0.95
C LEU A 79 -2.25 -3.14 2.13
N GLY A 80 -1.00 -3.54 2.02
CA GLY A 80 0.01 -3.40 3.07
C GLY A 80 1.25 -2.62 2.62
N SER A 81 2.26 -2.59 3.49
CA SER A 81 3.52 -1.84 3.29
C SER A 81 4.52 -2.48 2.32
N LYS A 82 4.15 -3.55 1.62
CA LYS A 82 5.06 -4.30 0.75
C LYS A 82 4.82 -4.08 -0.75
N ALA A 83 4.43 -2.87 -1.17
CA ALA A 83 4.30 -2.52 -2.59
C ALA A 83 5.60 -2.74 -3.37
N TYR A 84 6.75 -2.61 -2.70
CA TYR A 84 8.06 -2.87 -3.28
C TYR A 84 8.22 -4.27 -3.86
N ILE A 85 7.50 -5.28 -3.37
CA ILE A 85 7.56 -6.65 -3.90
C ILE A 85 7.20 -6.65 -5.39
N VAL A 86 6.07 -6.00 -5.74
CA VAL A 86 5.66 -5.86 -7.14
C VAL A 86 6.56 -4.87 -7.85
N GLY A 87 6.91 -3.73 -7.23
CA GLY A 87 7.77 -2.71 -7.81
C GLY A 87 9.16 -3.22 -8.21
N GLU A 88 9.84 -3.98 -7.35
CA GLU A 88 11.14 -4.60 -7.65
C GLU A 88 11.02 -5.66 -8.76
N PHE A 89 9.93 -6.43 -8.76
CA PHE A 89 9.66 -7.39 -9.82
C PHE A 89 9.50 -6.70 -11.18
N LEU A 90 8.72 -5.62 -11.26
CA LEU A 90 8.54 -4.86 -12.50
C LEU A 90 9.85 -4.26 -13.03
N LEU A 91 10.71 -3.77 -12.12
CA LEU A 91 12.05 -3.28 -12.49
C LEU A 91 12.93 -4.40 -13.08
N LYS A 92 12.94 -5.57 -12.45
CA LYS A 92 13.74 -6.73 -12.90
C LYS A 92 13.28 -7.27 -14.26
N THR A 93 11.99 -7.27 -14.50
CA THR A 93 11.38 -7.82 -15.73
C THR A 93 11.13 -6.75 -16.80
N ASN A 94 11.54 -5.50 -16.55
CA ASN A 94 11.36 -4.35 -17.44
C ASN A 94 9.89 -4.13 -17.89
N ARG A 95 8.92 -4.48 -17.04
CA ARG A 95 7.49 -4.25 -17.29
C ARG A 95 7.12 -2.83 -16.87
N ARG A 96 6.89 -1.92 -17.83
CA ARG A 96 6.71 -0.47 -17.55
C ARG A 96 5.26 0.02 -17.57
N ASN A 97 4.33 -0.75 -18.10
CA ASN A 97 2.95 -0.31 -18.32
C ASN A 97 1.97 -0.76 -17.21
N ILE A 98 2.48 -0.90 -15.97
CA ILE A 98 1.70 -1.33 -14.82
C ILE A 98 1.82 -0.28 -13.74
N GLN A 99 0.70 0.26 -13.31
CA GLN A 99 0.61 1.22 -12.21
C GLN A 99 0.43 0.47 -10.90
N ILE A 100 1.16 0.88 -9.88
CA ILE A 100 1.07 0.30 -8.54
C ILE A 100 0.68 1.40 -7.55
N MET A 101 -0.37 1.14 -6.78
CA MET A 101 -0.71 1.89 -5.58
C MET A 101 -0.44 1.02 -4.35
N GLY A 102 0.24 1.60 -3.37
CA GLY A 102 0.54 0.93 -2.11
C GLY A 102 0.40 1.83 -0.90
N TYR A 103 0.71 1.28 0.25
CA TYR A 103 0.69 1.99 1.53
C TYR A 103 2.08 2.04 2.14
N ASP A 104 2.25 3.03 2.99
CA ASP A 104 3.39 3.26 3.86
C ASP A 104 4.70 3.62 3.15
N MET A 105 5.34 4.65 3.67
CA MET A 105 6.59 5.23 3.18
C MET A 105 7.80 4.47 3.78
N VAL A 106 7.83 3.12 3.64
CA VAL A 106 9.02 2.34 3.98
C VAL A 106 10.10 2.54 2.91
N GLU A 107 11.37 2.40 3.28
CA GLU A 107 12.50 2.72 2.39
C GLU A 107 12.44 2.03 1.03
N LYS A 108 12.11 0.74 0.99
CA LYS A 108 11.98 0.00 -0.29
C LYS A 108 10.85 0.52 -1.17
N ASN A 109 9.71 0.89 -0.57
CA ASN A 109 8.62 1.52 -1.31
C ASN A 109 9.03 2.87 -1.89
N ALA A 110 9.71 3.71 -1.09
CA ALA A 110 10.22 5.00 -1.53
C ALA A 110 11.22 4.87 -2.68
N GLN A 111 12.11 3.89 -2.63
CA GLN A 111 13.05 3.61 -3.72
C GLN A 111 12.31 3.20 -5.01
N CYS A 112 11.31 2.34 -4.91
CA CYS A 112 10.48 1.94 -6.05
C CYS A 112 9.68 3.11 -6.61
N LEU A 113 9.17 3.99 -5.75
CA LEU A 113 8.45 5.20 -6.15
C LEU A 113 9.37 6.15 -6.93
N ARG A 114 10.58 6.44 -6.42
CA ARG A 114 11.59 7.28 -7.12
C ARG A 114 11.99 6.70 -8.48
N LYS A 115 12.10 5.37 -8.57
CA LYS A 115 12.42 4.67 -9.82
C LYS A 115 11.23 4.55 -10.77
N GLY A 116 10.03 4.97 -10.36
CA GLY A 116 8.81 4.94 -11.16
C GLY A 116 8.17 3.57 -11.33
N SER A 117 8.62 2.55 -10.59
CA SER A 117 8.00 1.22 -10.60
C SER A 117 6.81 1.09 -9.64
N VAL A 118 6.73 1.95 -8.64
CA VAL A 118 5.51 2.22 -7.86
C VAL A 118 5.03 3.61 -8.27
N SER A 119 3.73 3.76 -8.52
CA SER A 119 3.16 5.02 -9.03
C SER A 119 2.70 5.94 -7.89
N PHE A 120 2.13 5.34 -6.83
CA PHE A 120 1.54 6.07 -5.71
C PHE A 120 1.73 5.31 -4.40
N LEU A 121 1.97 6.06 -3.33
CA LEU A 121 1.96 5.55 -1.96
C LEU A 121 1.02 6.40 -1.10
N ILE A 122 0.23 5.73 -0.28
CA ILE A 122 -0.56 6.39 0.76
C ILE A 122 0.29 6.40 2.04
N ALA A 123 0.70 7.58 2.46
CA ALA A 123 1.49 7.79 3.66
C ALA A 123 0.61 8.24 4.84
N GLN A 124 0.93 7.79 6.05
CA GLN A 124 0.10 7.93 7.24
C GLN A 124 0.82 8.67 8.38
N HIS A 125 1.95 9.32 8.14
CA HIS A 125 2.73 10.05 9.15
C HIS A 125 3.08 9.21 10.39
N ALA A 126 3.65 8.01 10.20
CA ALA A 126 3.94 7.07 11.27
C ALA A 126 4.79 7.66 12.41
N TYR A 127 5.75 8.55 12.08
CA TYR A 127 6.55 9.26 13.08
C TYR A 127 5.65 10.14 13.97
N MET A 128 4.80 10.97 13.37
CA MET A 128 3.90 11.85 14.12
C MET A 128 2.84 11.07 14.91
N GLN A 129 2.41 9.93 14.41
CA GLN A 129 1.52 9.04 15.19
C GLN A 129 2.19 8.58 16.48
N GLY A 130 3.45 8.12 16.39
CA GLY A 130 4.23 7.73 17.56
C GLY A 130 4.46 8.90 18.53
N TYR A 131 4.88 10.06 18.01
CA TYR A 131 5.09 11.25 18.80
C TYR A 131 3.81 11.68 19.54
N ASN A 132 2.70 11.83 18.82
CA ASN A 132 1.43 12.26 19.40
C ASN A 132 0.89 11.26 20.43
N CYS A 133 1.11 9.97 20.23
CA CYS A 133 0.73 8.94 21.19
C CYS A 133 1.47 9.12 22.53
N VAL A 134 2.79 9.28 22.49
CA VAL A 134 3.61 9.49 23.69
C VAL A 134 3.27 10.84 24.37
N ASP A 135 3.14 11.92 23.60
CA ASP A 135 2.77 13.24 24.11
C ASP A 135 1.38 13.23 24.81
N SER A 136 0.41 12.55 24.19
CA SER A 136 -0.93 12.40 24.79
C SER A 136 -0.89 11.60 26.09
N LEU A 137 -0.15 10.50 26.13
CA LEU A 137 0.04 9.72 27.36
C LEU A 137 0.74 10.54 28.46
N PHE A 138 1.80 11.29 28.11
CA PHE A 138 2.50 12.16 29.05
C PHE A 138 1.55 13.23 29.61
N LYS A 139 0.77 13.90 28.77
CA LYS A 139 -0.23 14.90 29.19
C LYS A 139 -1.28 14.30 30.10
N ALA A 140 -1.78 13.11 29.81
CA ALA A 140 -2.80 12.48 30.62
C ALA A 140 -2.28 11.98 31.96
N ILE A 141 -1.13 11.27 31.94
CA ILE A 141 -0.63 10.55 33.13
C ILE A 141 0.22 11.46 34.03
N VAL A 142 1.13 12.24 33.44
CA VAL A 142 2.07 13.07 34.23
C VAL A 142 1.52 14.43 34.55
N LEU A 143 0.86 15.06 33.57
CA LEU A 143 0.30 16.42 33.75
C LEU A 143 -1.14 16.43 34.22
N ASN A 144 -1.77 15.26 34.35
CA ASN A 144 -3.19 15.08 34.73
C ASN A 144 -4.15 15.96 33.90
N LYS A 145 -3.82 16.12 32.59
CA LYS A 145 -4.64 16.90 31.65
C LYS A 145 -5.63 16.00 30.92
N LYS A 146 -6.80 16.53 30.65
CA LYS A 146 -7.74 15.86 29.76
C LYS A 146 -7.19 15.87 28.34
N VAL A 147 -7.11 14.69 27.71
CA VAL A 147 -6.70 14.51 26.32
C VAL A 147 -7.84 13.95 25.49
N ASP A 148 -7.84 14.24 24.20
CA ASP A 148 -8.79 13.65 23.28
C ASP A 148 -8.49 12.14 23.12
N PRO A 149 -9.47 11.25 23.31
CA PRO A 149 -9.26 9.81 23.13
C PRO A 149 -8.99 9.39 21.69
N THR A 150 -9.32 10.25 20.72
CA THR A 150 -9.16 9.97 19.30
C THR A 150 -8.43 11.11 18.60
N ASN A 151 -7.27 10.79 17.99
CA ASN A 151 -6.47 11.75 17.25
C ASN A 151 -6.30 11.26 15.81
N TYR A 152 -7.01 11.89 14.86
CA TYR A 152 -6.91 11.57 13.44
C TYR A 152 -5.67 12.20 12.84
N MET A 153 -4.88 11.40 12.14
CA MET A 153 -3.71 11.88 11.40
C MET A 153 -4.06 12.10 9.92
N PRO A 154 -3.47 13.10 9.27
CA PRO A 154 -3.66 13.31 7.84
C PRO A 154 -3.13 12.12 7.04
N ILE A 155 -3.73 11.91 5.88
CA ILE A 155 -3.30 10.93 4.88
C ILE A 155 -2.78 11.70 3.67
N GLU A 156 -1.57 11.36 3.21
CA GLU A 156 -0.95 11.98 2.05
C GLU A 156 -0.78 10.99 0.91
N LEU A 157 -1.06 11.46 -0.31
CA LEU A 157 -0.73 10.73 -1.53
C LEU A 157 0.66 11.15 -2.01
N LEU A 158 1.58 10.18 -2.01
CA LEU A 158 2.95 10.39 -2.46
C LEU A 158 3.13 9.89 -3.89
N THR A 159 3.82 10.71 -4.66
CA THR A 159 4.33 10.43 -5.99
C THR A 159 5.83 10.60 -6.02
N LYS A 160 6.50 10.28 -7.12
CA LYS A 160 7.94 10.51 -7.26
C LYS A 160 8.31 12.00 -7.16
N GLU A 161 7.37 12.91 -7.47
CA GLU A 161 7.58 14.34 -7.44
C GLU A 161 7.58 14.94 -6.04
N ASN A 162 6.84 14.33 -5.07
CA ASN A 162 6.71 14.90 -3.72
C ASN A 162 7.31 14.01 -2.60
N VAL A 163 7.76 12.80 -2.90
CA VAL A 163 8.24 11.83 -1.89
C VAL A 163 9.41 12.36 -1.05
N ASP A 164 10.29 13.17 -1.62
CA ASP A 164 11.46 13.71 -0.90
C ASP A 164 11.09 14.87 0.03
N PHE A 165 10.00 15.58 -0.24
CA PHE A 165 9.48 16.61 0.65
C PHE A 165 8.80 16.00 1.89
N TYR A 166 8.13 14.88 1.74
CA TYR A 166 7.48 14.18 2.86
C TYR A 166 8.45 13.84 4.00
N ARG A 167 9.69 13.45 3.71
CA ARG A 167 10.72 13.18 4.72
C ARG A 167 11.16 14.44 5.48
N ARG A 168 11.19 15.59 4.83
CA ARG A 168 11.63 16.85 5.45
C ARG A 168 10.60 17.41 6.43
N THR A 169 9.35 17.06 6.29
CA THR A 169 8.26 17.50 7.20
C THR A 169 8.14 16.65 8.46
N GLN A 170 8.92 15.57 8.59
CA GLN A 170 8.89 14.66 9.74
C GLN A 170 10.05 14.91 10.74
N LEU A 171 10.96 15.83 10.44
CA LEU A 171 12.06 16.27 11.31
C LEU A 171 11.74 17.62 11.93
#